data_5de6a535d2898b69438045c2ffe6d141
#
_entry.id   5de6a535d2898b69438045c2ffe6d141
#
_cell.length_a   1.000
_cell.length_b   1.000
_cell.length_c   1.000
_cell.angle_alpha   90.00
_cell.angle_beta   90.00
_cell.angle_gamma   90.00
#
_symmetry.space_group_name_H-M   'P 1'
#
loop_
_entity.id
_entity.type
_entity.pdbx_description
1 polymer ?
#
loop_
_entity_poly.entity_id
_entity_poly.type
_entity_poly.pdbx_seq_one_letter_code
_entity_poly.pdbx_strand_id
1 'polypeptide(L)'
;MPEPSDVPAAVSVRVAMVTGASRGIGAAIARALATRGYAVCLLARDGAAAAGVAAEIGARGGRAVARSLDVTDEAAVGEATEAALSLWGRIDVLVNNAGLIEREVPLWEADVEQWWSVITTNVRGPFLMTRAVVPHMLAAGGGRVVNLNSGAGTAERAELSAYCASKSALARITGSTHLAGWAQGIRAFDLAPGHVRTEMTLSMDLHRGRTEWTDPAQVTDLVLAMAGGELDAWSGRFVRAGADTPATLRERAGLGMDHDARTLRLRPWGATDPLR
;
A
#
# COMPACT_ATOMS: atom_id res chain seq x y z
N MET A 1 -9.46 -24.51 47.20
CA MET A 1 -8.88 -23.49 46.29
C MET A 1 -9.57 -23.66 44.98
N PRO A 2 -10.37 -22.73 44.47
CA PRO A 2 -10.91 -22.83 43.13
C PRO A 2 -9.79 -22.59 42.14
N GLU A 3 -9.73 -23.42 41.11
CA GLU A 3 -8.80 -23.29 39.94
C GLU A 3 -9.01 -21.96 39.22
N PRO A 4 -7.95 -21.35 38.63
CA PRO A 4 -8.10 -20.14 37.85
C PRO A 4 -8.96 -20.45 36.63
N SER A 5 -10.07 -19.73 36.48
CA SER A 5 -10.98 -19.82 35.36
C SER A 5 -10.20 -19.54 34.05
N ASP A 6 -10.18 -20.53 33.13
CA ASP A 6 -9.82 -20.37 31.70
C ASP A 6 -10.76 -19.34 31.05
N VAL A 7 -10.50 -18.07 31.24
CA VAL A 7 -11.09 -17.03 30.40
C VAL A 7 -10.33 -17.11 29.07
N PRO A 8 -10.96 -17.53 27.96
CA PRO A 8 -10.28 -17.54 26.67
C PRO A 8 -9.78 -16.14 26.40
N ALA A 9 -8.48 -15.99 26.13
CA ALA A 9 -7.88 -14.73 25.75
C ALA A 9 -8.71 -14.14 24.60
N ALA A 10 -9.29 -12.97 24.81
CA ALA A 10 -10.07 -12.29 23.80
C ALA A 10 -9.23 -12.23 22.53
N VAL A 11 -9.68 -12.87 21.46
CA VAL A 11 -8.96 -12.87 20.15
C VAL A 11 -8.81 -11.41 19.75
N SER A 12 -7.60 -10.87 19.90
CA SER A 12 -7.33 -9.48 19.56
C SER A 12 -7.59 -9.29 18.06
N VAL A 13 -8.50 -8.39 17.72
CA VAL A 13 -8.84 -8.12 16.33
C VAL A 13 -7.61 -7.55 15.61
N ARG A 14 -7.28 -8.06 14.41
CA ARG A 14 -6.24 -7.47 13.58
C ARG A 14 -6.72 -6.14 13.02
N VAL A 15 -5.82 -5.18 12.91
CA VAL A 15 -6.12 -3.80 12.54
C VAL A 15 -5.38 -3.41 11.26
N ALA A 16 -6.11 -2.78 10.34
CA ALA A 16 -5.55 -2.24 9.12
C ALA A 16 -5.80 -0.72 9.00
N MET A 17 -4.80 0.03 8.59
CA MET A 17 -4.92 1.43 8.19
C MET A 17 -4.78 1.52 6.67
N VAL A 18 -5.72 2.21 6.01
CA VAL A 18 -5.75 2.36 4.54
C VAL A 18 -5.84 3.83 4.19
N THR A 19 -4.82 4.37 3.51
CA THR A 19 -4.83 5.76 3.03
C THR A 19 -5.51 5.89 1.67
N GLY A 20 -6.12 7.04 1.37
CA GLY A 20 -6.89 7.24 0.14
C GLY A 20 -8.12 6.33 0.05
N ALA A 21 -8.75 6.00 1.19
CA ALA A 21 -9.79 4.98 1.30
C ALA A 21 -11.21 5.49 1.05
N SER A 22 -11.39 6.75 0.62
CA SER A 22 -12.71 7.32 0.34
C SER A 22 -13.38 6.78 -0.94
N ARG A 23 -12.60 6.29 -1.90
CA ARG A 23 -13.09 5.76 -3.20
C ARG A 23 -12.08 4.82 -3.86
N GLY A 24 -12.44 4.29 -5.02
CA GLY A 24 -11.56 3.52 -5.90
C GLY A 24 -10.91 2.31 -5.23
N ILE A 25 -9.63 2.11 -5.49
CA ILE A 25 -8.84 0.97 -5.01
C ILE A 25 -8.77 0.95 -3.48
N GLY A 26 -8.54 2.09 -2.83
CA GLY A 26 -8.45 2.17 -1.38
C GLY A 26 -9.73 1.74 -0.67
N ALA A 27 -10.90 2.18 -1.16
CA ALA A 27 -12.19 1.75 -0.63
C ALA A 27 -12.46 0.25 -0.86
N ALA A 28 -12.06 -0.28 -2.03
CA ALA A 28 -12.16 -1.72 -2.31
C ALA A 28 -11.29 -2.54 -1.36
N ILE A 29 -10.04 -2.13 -1.13
CA ILE A 29 -9.13 -2.76 -0.18
C ILE A 29 -9.69 -2.71 1.25
N ALA A 30 -10.23 -1.56 1.69
CA ALA A 30 -10.81 -1.42 3.02
C ALA A 30 -11.97 -2.39 3.24
N ARG A 31 -12.90 -2.49 2.27
CA ARG A 31 -14.00 -3.47 2.31
C ARG A 31 -13.50 -4.91 2.35
N ALA A 32 -12.50 -5.24 1.52
CA ALA A 32 -11.94 -6.59 1.47
C ALA A 32 -11.27 -6.99 2.79
N LEU A 33 -10.48 -6.10 3.40
CA LEU A 33 -9.86 -6.34 4.71
C LEU A 33 -10.92 -6.53 5.80
N ALA A 34 -11.99 -5.72 5.80
CA ALA A 34 -13.08 -5.86 6.76
C ALA A 34 -13.81 -7.21 6.64
N THR A 35 -14.04 -7.74 5.43
CA THR A 35 -14.63 -9.08 5.22
C THR A 35 -13.76 -10.22 5.74
N ARG A 36 -12.44 -9.97 5.90
CA ARG A 36 -11.50 -10.92 6.53
C ARG A 36 -11.33 -10.69 8.03
N GLY A 37 -12.22 -9.90 8.64
CA GLY A 37 -12.27 -9.67 10.08
C GLY A 37 -11.29 -8.64 10.62
N TYR A 38 -10.60 -7.88 9.76
CA TYR A 38 -9.81 -6.74 10.21
C TYR A 38 -10.73 -5.60 10.69
N ALA A 39 -10.34 -4.93 11.75
CA ALA A 39 -10.82 -3.57 12.02
C ALA A 39 -10.07 -2.60 11.10
N VAL A 40 -10.78 -1.72 10.41
CA VAL A 40 -10.19 -0.88 9.37
C VAL A 40 -10.31 0.59 9.71
N CYS A 41 -9.17 1.29 9.73
CA CYS A 41 -9.11 2.75 9.77
C CYS A 41 -9.00 3.29 8.33
N LEU A 42 -10.05 3.95 7.86
CA LEU A 42 -10.11 4.57 6.55
C LEU A 42 -9.64 6.02 6.64
N LEU A 43 -8.55 6.34 5.93
CA LEU A 43 -7.89 7.63 5.96
C LEU A 43 -7.99 8.30 4.59
N ALA A 44 -8.56 9.49 4.52
CA ALA A 44 -8.65 10.26 3.28
C ALA A 44 -8.85 11.75 3.58
N ARG A 45 -8.45 12.64 2.67
CA ARG A 45 -8.73 14.08 2.79
C ARG A 45 -10.24 14.36 2.83
N ASP A 46 -11.00 13.66 2.01
CA ASP A 46 -12.47 13.66 2.08
C ASP A 46 -12.93 12.67 3.17
N GLY A 47 -12.99 13.15 4.40
CA GLY A 47 -13.41 12.37 5.56
C GLY A 47 -14.88 11.96 5.47
N ALA A 48 -15.75 12.74 4.84
CA ALA A 48 -17.17 12.41 4.69
C ALA A 48 -17.36 11.23 3.74
N ALA A 49 -16.68 11.22 2.59
CA ALA A 49 -16.70 10.08 1.68
C ALA A 49 -16.10 8.81 2.31
N ALA A 50 -15.02 8.95 3.10
CA ALA A 50 -14.46 7.82 3.85
C ALA A 50 -15.44 7.29 4.91
N ALA A 51 -16.18 8.17 5.59
CA ALA A 51 -17.22 7.79 6.55
C ALA A 51 -18.36 7.02 5.89
N GLY A 52 -18.74 7.36 4.67
CA GLY A 52 -19.70 6.60 3.87
C GLY A 52 -19.25 5.15 3.66
N VAL A 53 -17.97 4.94 3.28
CA VAL A 53 -17.39 3.59 3.13
C VAL A 53 -17.34 2.84 4.48
N ALA A 54 -16.99 3.54 5.56
CA ALA A 54 -16.97 2.93 6.90
C ALA A 54 -18.39 2.49 7.34
N ALA A 55 -19.41 3.30 7.07
CA ALA A 55 -20.80 2.95 7.34
C ALA A 55 -21.28 1.73 6.54
N GLU A 56 -20.90 1.61 5.26
CA GLU A 56 -21.19 0.41 4.44
C GLU A 56 -20.53 -0.85 5.03
N ILE A 57 -19.29 -0.74 5.51
CA ILE A 57 -18.60 -1.84 6.19
C ILE A 57 -19.34 -2.22 7.48
N GLY A 58 -19.73 -1.23 8.29
CA GLY A 58 -20.50 -1.43 9.52
C GLY A 58 -21.85 -2.11 9.28
N ALA A 59 -22.59 -1.69 8.24
CA ALA A 59 -23.87 -2.28 7.85
C ALA A 59 -23.76 -3.77 7.47
N ARG A 60 -22.55 -4.23 7.09
CA ARG A 60 -22.26 -5.64 6.80
C ARG A 60 -21.64 -6.40 7.98
N GLY A 61 -21.66 -5.81 9.20
CA GLY A 61 -21.10 -6.41 10.41
C GLY A 61 -19.58 -6.27 10.58
N GLY A 62 -18.92 -5.53 9.69
CA GLY A 62 -17.48 -5.23 9.81
C GLY A 62 -17.20 -4.11 10.81
N ARG A 63 -15.93 -3.95 11.20
CA ARG A 63 -15.46 -2.88 12.08
C ARG A 63 -14.67 -1.87 11.28
N ALA A 64 -15.15 -0.63 11.22
CA ALA A 64 -14.47 0.43 10.47
C ALA A 64 -14.69 1.80 11.12
N VAL A 65 -13.67 2.63 11.07
CA VAL A 65 -13.74 4.06 11.41
C VAL A 65 -13.10 4.86 10.28
N ALA A 66 -13.59 6.06 10.05
CA ALA A 66 -13.03 6.99 9.08
C ALA A 66 -12.44 8.21 9.78
N ARG A 67 -11.34 8.74 9.22
CA ARG A 67 -10.74 10.01 9.64
C ARG A 67 -10.33 10.83 8.43
N SER A 68 -10.55 12.13 8.53
CA SER A 68 -9.94 13.07 7.59
C SER A 68 -8.45 13.11 7.81
N LEU A 69 -7.67 12.93 6.74
CA LEU A 69 -6.21 12.93 6.80
C LEU A 69 -5.62 13.40 5.47
N ASP A 70 -4.81 14.44 5.52
CA ASP A 70 -3.79 14.68 4.50
C ASP A 70 -2.52 13.92 4.91
N VAL A 71 -2.10 12.96 4.09
CA VAL A 71 -0.91 12.12 4.37
C VAL A 71 0.39 12.92 4.37
N THR A 72 0.37 14.17 3.90
CA THR A 72 1.52 15.08 3.88
C THR A 72 1.68 15.89 5.16
N ASP A 73 0.70 15.87 6.04
CA ASP A 73 0.70 16.52 7.36
C ASP A 73 1.21 15.52 8.42
N GLU A 74 2.43 15.78 8.94
CA GLU A 74 3.08 14.90 9.91
C GLU A 74 2.31 14.83 11.24
N ALA A 75 1.75 15.95 11.70
CA ALA A 75 0.99 15.99 12.95
C ALA A 75 -0.30 15.18 12.82
N ALA A 76 -1.06 15.41 11.73
CA ALA A 76 -2.29 14.67 11.46
C ALA A 76 -2.04 13.15 11.29
N VAL A 77 -0.92 12.74 10.69
CA VAL A 77 -0.50 11.34 10.58
C VAL A 77 -0.25 10.73 11.97
N GLY A 78 0.44 11.46 12.86
CA GLY A 78 0.65 11.04 14.25
C GLY A 78 -0.68 10.85 14.99
N GLU A 79 -1.56 11.85 14.94
CA GLU A 79 -2.87 11.82 15.58
C GLU A 79 -3.75 10.66 15.07
N ALA A 80 -3.73 10.40 13.76
CA ALA A 80 -4.48 9.28 13.17
C ALA A 80 -3.95 7.92 13.63
N THR A 81 -2.63 7.79 13.79
CA THR A 81 -1.97 6.57 14.29
C THR A 81 -2.33 6.33 15.74
N GLU A 82 -2.17 7.32 16.61
CA GLU A 82 -2.52 7.23 18.04
C GLU A 82 -4.01 6.92 18.25
N ALA A 83 -4.88 7.50 17.44
CA ALA A 83 -6.30 7.22 17.52
C ALA A 83 -6.64 5.76 17.12
N ALA A 84 -5.98 5.17 16.15
CA ALA A 84 -6.15 3.76 15.80
C ALA A 84 -5.66 2.85 16.94
N LEU A 85 -4.52 3.19 17.55
CA LEU A 85 -3.98 2.48 18.71
C LEU A 85 -4.89 2.59 19.94
N SER A 86 -5.43 3.77 20.21
CA SER A 86 -6.36 3.97 21.33
C SER A 86 -7.63 3.14 21.19
N LEU A 87 -8.12 2.94 19.94
CA LEU A 87 -9.33 2.15 19.68
C LEU A 87 -9.10 0.64 19.74
N TRP A 88 -7.96 0.15 19.29
CA TRP A 88 -7.76 -1.28 19.03
C TRP A 88 -6.47 -1.85 19.62
N GLY A 89 -5.59 -1.02 20.17
CA GLY A 89 -4.35 -1.42 20.84
C GLY A 89 -3.22 -1.88 19.93
N ARG A 90 -3.45 -1.98 18.61
CA ARG A 90 -2.47 -2.48 17.65
C ARG A 90 -2.73 -2.00 16.23
N ILE A 91 -1.72 -2.10 15.37
CA ILE A 91 -1.82 -1.94 13.92
C ILE A 91 -1.01 -3.08 13.28
N ASP A 92 -1.67 -3.89 12.43
CA ASP A 92 -1.04 -5.07 11.81
C ASP A 92 -0.71 -4.83 10.34
N VAL A 93 -1.50 -3.98 9.67
CA VAL A 93 -1.38 -3.71 8.23
C VAL A 93 -1.49 -2.20 7.99
N LEU A 94 -0.53 -1.68 7.23
CA LEU A 94 -0.59 -0.34 6.64
C LEU A 94 -0.68 -0.46 5.13
N VAL A 95 -1.71 0.15 4.52
CA VAL A 95 -1.83 0.25 3.07
C VAL A 95 -1.66 1.71 2.65
N ASN A 96 -0.52 2.05 2.09
CA ASN A 96 -0.22 3.35 1.49
C ASN A 96 -0.79 3.37 0.07
N ASN A 97 -2.05 3.78 -0.05
CA ASN A 97 -2.76 3.84 -1.33
C ASN A 97 -3.01 5.29 -1.80
N ALA A 98 -3.04 6.27 -0.91
CA ALA A 98 -3.18 7.68 -1.32
C ALA A 98 -2.11 8.05 -2.35
N GLY A 99 -2.52 8.71 -3.41
CA GLY A 99 -1.61 9.13 -4.47
C GLY A 99 -2.24 10.13 -5.42
N LEU A 100 -1.38 10.88 -6.10
CA LEU A 100 -1.71 11.85 -7.14
C LEU A 100 -0.94 11.49 -8.43
N ILE A 101 -1.43 12.04 -9.53
CA ILE A 101 -0.78 12.02 -10.82
C ILE A 101 -0.85 13.43 -11.41
N GLU A 102 0.18 13.84 -12.14
CA GLU A 102 0.22 15.11 -12.86
C GLU A 102 -0.44 15.01 -14.24
N ARG A 103 -0.60 16.15 -14.89
CA ARG A 103 -1.02 16.22 -16.29
C ARG A 103 0.05 15.61 -17.20
N GLU A 104 -0.38 14.92 -18.24
CA GLU A 104 0.48 14.28 -19.23
C GLU A 104 1.13 15.32 -20.15
N VAL A 105 2.35 15.72 -19.80
CA VAL A 105 3.19 16.67 -20.54
C VAL A 105 4.67 16.31 -20.39
N PRO A 106 5.53 16.69 -21.35
CA PRO A 106 6.98 16.58 -21.20
C PRO A 106 7.48 17.32 -19.93
N LEU A 107 8.56 16.84 -19.33
CA LEU A 107 9.12 17.39 -18.09
C LEU A 107 9.28 18.92 -18.08
N TRP A 108 9.75 19.49 -19.21
CA TRP A 108 10.00 20.93 -19.35
C TRP A 108 8.73 21.78 -19.50
N GLU A 109 7.55 21.16 -19.64
CA GLU A 109 6.23 21.80 -19.69
C GLU A 109 5.43 21.57 -18.40
N ALA A 110 5.99 20.80 -17.47
CA ALA A 110 5.30 20.46 -16.23
C ALA A 110 5.10 21.70 -15.35
N ASP A 111 3.92 21.82 -14.76
CA ASP A 111 3.64 22.81 -13.72
C ASP A 111 4.39 22.45 -12.44
N VAL A 112 5.16 23.39 -11.91
CA VAL A 112 6.07 23.16 -10.77
C VAL A 112 5.30 22.73 -9.51
N GLU A 113 4.20 23.40 -9.20
CA GLU A 113 3.43 23.13 -7.98
C GLU A 113 2.72 21.77 -8.09
N GLN A 114 2.18 21.44 -9.25
CA GLN A 114 1.57 20.15 -9.50
C GLN A 114 2.62 19.03 -9.40
N TRP A 115 3.81 19.24 -9.99
CA TRP A 115 4.92 18.28 -9.96
C TRP A 115 5.32 17.96 -8.51
N TRP A 116 5.55 19.00 -7.68
CA TRP A 116 5.91 18.82 -6.28
C TRP A 116 4.77 18.24 -5.44
N SER A 117 3.52 18.56 -5.75
CA SER A 117 2.39 17.98 -5.03
C SER A 117 2.28 16.46 -5.25
N VAL A 118 2.63 15.96 -6.46
CA VAL A 118 2.72 14.53 -6.75
C VAL A 118 3.84 13.87 -5.93
N ILE A 119 5.04 14.45 -5.94
CA ILE A 119 6.18 13.95 -5.14
C ILE A 119 5.82 13.94 -3.65
N THR A 120 5.28 15.03 -3.15
CA THR A 120 4.94 15.17 -1.73
C THR A 120 3.90 14.14 -1.32
N THR A 121 2.84 13.97 -2.09
CA THR A 121 1.80 12.98 -1.75
C THR A 121 2.29 11.55 -1.89
N ASN A 122 2.99 11.23 -3.00
CA ASN A 122 3.33 9.84 -3.33
C ASN A 122 4.61 9.34 -2.63
N VAL A 123 5.46 10.23 -2.12
CA VAL A 123 6.73 9.88 -1.47
C VAL A 123 6.72 10.24 0.00
N ARG A 124 6.51 11.54 0.33
CA ARG A 124 6.49 12.00 1.72
C ARG A 124 5.33 11.37 2.50
N GLY A 125 4.14 11.23 1.89
CA GLY A 125 3.00 10.61 2.54
C GLY A 125 3.29 9.18 3.03
N PRO A 126 3.65 8.22 2.15
CA PRO A 126 4.05 6.88 2.56
C PRO A 126 5.23 6.84 3.54
N PHE A 127 6.20 7.75 3.41
CA PHE A 127 7.28 7.88 4.39
C PHE A 127 6.75 8.24 5.78
N LEU A 128 5.91 9.27 5.91
CA LEU A 128 5.34 9.70 7.19
C LEU A 128 4.46 8.61 7.82
N MET A 129 3.58 8.00 7.04
CA MET A 129 2.74 6.89 7.49
C MET A 129 3.57 5.70 7.97
N THR A 130 4.58 5.28 7.20
CA THR A 130 5.45 4.17 7.58
C THR A 130 6.26 4.49 8.83
N ARG A 131 6.81 5.70 8.93
CA ARG A 131 7.56 6.18 10.11
C ARG A 131 6.69 6.22 11.36
N ALA A 132 5.45 6.62 11.26
CA ALA A 132 4.52 6.66 12.40
C ALA A 132 4.07 5.26 12.84
N VAL A 133 3.77 4.37 11.90
CA VAL A 133 3.11 3.09 12.18
C VAL A 133 4.09 1.97 12.54
N VAL A 134 5.24 1.88 11.84
CA VAL A 134 6.18 0.74 11.98
C VAL A 134 6.73 0.56 13.41
N PRO A 135 7.04 1.59 14.20
CA PRO A 135 7.48 1.40 15.58
C PRO A 135 6.45 0.63 16.43
N HIS A 136 5.15 0.88 16.23
CA HIS A 136 4.08 0.17 16.94
C HIS A 136 3.90 -1.27 16.43
N MET A 137 4.10 -1.50 15.12
CA MET A 137 4.14 -2.86 14.58
C MET A 137 5.30 -3.67 15.18
N LEU A 138 6.49 -3.07 15.31
CA LEU A 138 7.65 -3.70 15.93
C LEU A 138 7.37 -4.07 17.40
N ALA A 139 6.79 -3.16 18.16
CA ALA A 139 6.39 -3.41 19.54
C ALA A 139 5.34 -4.54 19.68
N ALA A 140 4.50 -4.74 18.65
CA ALA A 140 3.51 -5.81 18.57
C ALA A 140 4.04 -7.13 17.98
N GLY A 141 5.35 -7.23 17.66
CA GLY A 141 5.99 -8.42 17.14
C GLY A 141 6.00 -8.54 15.61
N GLY A 142 5.67 -7.47 14.90
CA GLY A 142 5.74 -7.38 13.43
C GLY A 142 4.48 -6.79 12.79
N GLY A 143 4.54 -6.59 11.49
CA GLY A 143 3.44 -6.02 10.72
C GLY A 143 3.73 -6.02 9.21
N ARG A 144 2.77 -5.55 8.43
CA ARG A 144 2.85 -5.55 6.97
C ARG A 144 2.52 -4.19 6.39
N VAL A 145 3.42 -3.68 5.55
CA VAL A 145 3.27 -2.42 4.80
C VAL A 145 3.08 -2.75 3.32
N VAL A 146 1.95 -2.34 2.76
CA VAL A 146 1.66 -2.50 1.33
C VAL A 146 1.65 -1.12 0.69
N ASN A 147 2.60 -0.85 -0.18
CA ASN A 147 2.70 0.39 -0.93
C ASN A 147 2.07 0.22 -2.32
N LEU A 148 1.02 0.98 -2.63
CA LEU A 148 0.42 0.99 -3.96
C LEU A 148 1.36 1.70 -4.94
N ASN A 149 2.13 0.89 -5.63
CA ASN A 149 3.10 1.31 -6.63
C ASN A 149 2.47 1.29 -8.04
N SER A 150 3.29 1.36 -9.08
CA SER A 150 2.87 1.37 -10.49
C SER A 150 3.98 0.81 -11.38
N GLY A 151 3.62 0.29 -12.54
CA GLY A 151 4.58 0.01 -13.59
C GLY A 151 5.38 1.25 -14.04
N ALA A 152 4.85 2.46 -13.82
CA ALA A 152 5.57 3.71 -14.04
C ALA A 152 6.79 3.89 -13.11
N GLY A 153 6.86 3.17 -11.99
CA GLY A 153 8.03 3.17 -11.12
C GLY A 153 9.17 2.27 -11.62
N THR A 154 8.96 1.51 -12.67
CA THR A 154 9.95 0.56 -13.21
C THR A 154 10.45 0.91 -14.61
N ALA A 155 9.87 1.92 -15.25
CA ALA A 155 10.25 2.38 -16.58
C ALA A 155 9.96 3.87 -16.74
N GLU A 156 10.73 4.53 -17.59
CA GLU A 156 10.58 5.93 -17.95
C GLU A 156 9.34 6.13 -18.85
N ARG A 157 8.76 7.32 -18.78
CA ARG A 157 7.74 7.80 -19.71
C ARG A 157 8.07 9.22 -20.13
N ALA A 158 7.81 9.56 -21.37
CA ALA A 158 8.02 10.90 -21.92
C ALA A 158 7.19 11.97 -21.16
N GLU A 159 6.03 11.57 -20.72
CA GLU A 159 5.08 12.32 -19.92
C GLU A 159 4.96 11.67 -18.53
N LEU A 160 4.50 12.36 -17.52
CA LEU A 160 4.35 11.82 -16.15
C LEU A 160 5.67 11.69 -15.37
N SER A 161 6.55 12.66 -15.50
CA SER A 161 7.88 12.63 -14.88
C SER A 161 7.84 12.60 -13.35
N ALA A 162 6.94 13.35 -12.70
CA ALA A 162 6.76 13.33 -11.26
C ALA A 162 6.21 11.98 -10.79
N TYR A 163 5.21 11.46 -11.49
CA TYR A 163 4.62 10.17 -11.14
C TYR A 163 5.64 9.03 -11.24
N CYS A 164 6.38 8.95 -12.35
CA CYS A 164 7.45 7.97 -12.53
C CYS A 164 8.51 8.09 -11.43
N ALA A 165 9.03 9.30 -11.18
CA ALA A 165 10.00 9.56 -10.12
C ALA A 165 9.47 9.16 -8.74
N SER A 166 8.20 9.52 -8.43
CA SER A 166 7.57 9.20 -7.15
C SER A 166 7.41 7.70 -6.92
N LYS A 167 7.01 6.95 -7.96
CA LYS A 167 6.81 5.49 -7.86
C LYS A 167 8.14 4.73 -7.81
N SER A 168 9.19 5.23 -8.48
CA SER A 168 10.56 4.72 -8.31
C SER A 168 11.09 4.96 -6.90
N ALA A 169 10.86 6.16 -6.33
CA ALA A 169 11.23 6.48 -4.95
C ALA A 169 10.47 5.59 -3.95
N LEU A 170 9.18 5.34 -4.19
CA LEU A 170 8.36 4.45 -3.35
C LEU A 170 8.92 3.01 -3.33
N ALA A 171 9.42 2.50 -4.46
CA ALA A 171 10.08 1.20 -4.51
C ALA A 171 11.34 1.16 -3.62
N ARG A 172 12.09 2.26 -3.51
CA ARG A 172 13.23 2.36 -2.59
C ARG A 172 12.79 2.40 -1.12
N ILE A 173 11.70 3.10 -0.81
CA ILE A 173 11.12 3.09 0.54
C ILE A 173 10.72 1.67 0.93
N THR A 174 10.04 0.95 0.03
CA THR A 174 9.67 -0.46 0.25
C THR A 174 10.89 -1.34 0.53
N GLY A 175 11.90 -1.26 -0.33
CA GLY A 175 13.14 -2.04 -0.18
C GLY A 175 13.88 -1.72 1.13
N SER A 176 14.00 -0.44 1.49
CA SER A 176 14.64 -0.02 2.75
C SER A 176 13.85 -0.49 3.97
N THR A 177 12.52 -0.39 3.94
CA THR A 177 11.65 -0.88 5.02
C THR A 177 11.77 -2.40 5.19
N HIS A 178 11.82 -3.15 4.07
CA HIS A 178 12.06 -4.58 4.09
C HIS A 178 13.42 -4.93 4.72
N LEU A 179 14.51 -4.35 4.24
CA LEU A 179 15.86 -4.64 4.72
C LEU A 179 16.03 -4.34 6.21
N ALA A 180 15.52 -3.21 6.66
CA ALA A 180 15.62 -2.80 8.07
C ALA A 180 14.72 -3.63 8.99
N GLY A 181 13.54 -4.05 8.53
CA GLY A 181 12.52 -4.64 9.37
C GLY A 181 12.36 -6.16 9.27
N TRP A 182 12.98 -6.81 8.28
CA TRP A 182 12.77 -8.25 8.02
C TRP A 182 13.02 -9.14 9.24
N ALA A 183 14.17 -8.97 9.89
CA ALA A 183 14.54 -9.75 11.07
C ALA A 183 13.64 -9.47 12.29
N GLN A 184 12.91 -8.36 12.28
CA GLN A 184 12.01 -7.92 13.34
C GLN A 184 10.52 -8.15 13.01
N GLY A 185 10.23 -8.96 11.99
CA GLY A 185 8.86 -9.33 11.62
C GLY A 185 8.13 -8.33 10.72
N ILE A 186 8.79 -7.27 10.23
CA ILE A 186 8.18 -6.35 9.27
C ILE A 186 8.29 -6.91 7.85
N ARG A 187 7.19 -6.81 7.10
CA ARG A 187 7.13 -7.14 5.66
C ARG A 187 6.65 -5.92 4.91
N ALA A 188 7.33 -5.56 3.82
CA ALA A 188 6.97 -4.41 3.00
C ALA A 188 6.88 -4.84 1.52
N PHE A 189 5.83 -4.40 0.82
CA PHE A 189 5.52 -4.85 -0.53
C PHE A 189 5.27 -3.66 -1.45
N ASP A 190 5.72 -3.75 -2.70
CA ASP A 190 5.28 -2.90 -3.79
C ASP A 190 4.19 -3.63 -4.58
N LEU A 191 2.98 -3.09 -4.58
CA LEU A 191 1.86 -3.62 -5.34
C LEU A 191 1.43 -2.64 -6.44
N ALA A 192 1.66 -3.00 -7.69
CA ALA A 192 1.06 -2.29 -8.83
C ALA A 192 -0.35 -2.84 -9.09
N PRO A 193 -1.39 -2.01 -9.07
CA PRO A 193 -2.77 -2.45 -9.25
C PRO A 193 -3.12 -2.81 -10.70
N GLY A 194 -2.20 -2.63 -11.66
CA GLY A 194 -2.53 -2.70 -13.06
C GLY A 194 -3.36 -1.48 -13.51
N HIS A 195 -4.21 -1.66 -14.50
CA HIS A 195 -5.07 -0.59 -15.03
C HIS A 195 -6.49 -0.75 -14.49
N VAL A 196 -6.71 -0.42 -13.22
CA VAL A 196 -8.05 -0.44 -12.60
C VAL A 196 -8.82 0.81 -13.04
N ARG A 197 -10.10 0.63 -13.39
CA ARG A 197 -10.98 1.73 -13.76
C ARG A 197 -11.33 2.59 -12.54
N THR A 198 -10.68 3.74 -12.41
CA THR A 198 -10.84 4.72 -11.33
C THR A 198 -10.93 6.13 -11.92
N GLU A 199 -11.32 7.13 -11.12
CA GLU A 199 -11.28 8.51 -11.57
C GLU A 199 -9.90 8.92 -12.07
N MET A 200 -8.82 8.54 -11.37
CA MET A 200 -7.44 8.82 -11.76
C MET A 200 -7.12 8.25 -13.15
N THR A 201 -7.42 6.98 -13.39
CA THR A 201 -7.13 6.36 -14.70
C THR A 201 -8.03 6.87 -15.82
N LEU A 202 -9.27 7.25 -15.51
CA LEU A 202 -10.22 7.83 -16.47
C LEU A 202 -9.88 9.28 -16.83
N SER A 203 -9.17 10.02 -15.99
CA SER A 203 -8.71 11.38 -16.30
C SER A 203 -7.47 11.43 -17.19
N MET A 204 -6.83 10.28 -17.45
CA MET A 204 -5.61 10.20 -18.24
C MET A 204 -5.90 9.96 -19.72
N ASP A 205 -5.28 10.75 -20.59
CA ASP A 205 -5.36 10.58 -22.03
C ASP A 205 -4.73 9.25 -22.49
N LEU A 206 -3.71 8.79 -21.80
CA LEU A 206 -3.07 7.47 -22.00
C LEU A 206 -4.06 6.30 -21.97
N HIS A 207 -5.17 6.45 -21.26
CA HIS A 207 -6.20 5.42 -21.13
C HIS A 207 -7.45 5.68 -21.97
N ARG A 208 -7.45 6.73 -22.82
CA ARG A 208 -8.56 7.03 -23.72
C ARG A 208 -8.82 5.86 -24.65
N GLY A 209 -10.05 5.40 -24.71
CA GLY A 209 -10.44 4.25 -25.53
C GLY A 209 -10.01 2.87 -25.00
N ARG A 210 -9.45 2.79 -23.80
CA ARG A 210 -9.12 1.49 -23.19
C ARG A 210 -10.37 0.67 -22.91
N THR A 211 -10.39 -0.57 -23.38
CA THR A 211 -11.48 -1.54 -23.16
C THR A 211 -11.13 -2.60 -22.11
N GLU A 212 -9.85 -2.92 -21.94
CA GLU A 212 -9.37 -3.92 -21.00
C GLU A 212 -8.89 -3.27 -19.71
N TRP A 213 -9.48 -3.67 -18.59
CA TRP A 213 -9.17 -3.16 -17.27
C TRP A 213 -8.84 -4.30 -16.31
N THR A 214 -7.95 -4.04 -15.37
CA THR A 214 -7.69 -4.94 -14.25
C THR A 214 -8.90 -4.96 -13.32
N ASP A 215 -9.41 -6.14 -13.01
CA ASP A 215 -10.49 -6.30 -12.02
C ASP A 215 -9.98 -5.87 -10.63
N PRO A 216 -10.67 -4.98 -9.92
CA PRO A 216 -10.33 -4.62 -8.55
C PRO A 216 -10.18 -5.83 -7.60
N ALA A 217 -10.88 -6.93 -7.87
CA ALA A 217 -10.75 -8.16 -7.09
C ALA A 217 -9.32 -8.72 -7.13
N GLN A 218 -8.63 -8.64 -8.27
CA GLN A 218 -7.22 -9.08 -8.38
C GLN A 218 -6.27 -8.27 -7.48
N VAL A 219 -6.57 -6.98 -7.28
CA VAL A 219 -5.79 -6.13 -6.36
C VAL A 219 -6.07 -6.52 -4.91
N THR A 220 -7.36 -6.68 -4.56
CA THR A 220 -7.75 -7.00 -3.19
C THR A 220 -7.29 -8.39 -2.77
N ASP A 221 -7.30 -9.38 -3.67
CA ASP A 221 -6.80 -10.72 -3.39
C ASP A 221 -5.31 -10.72 -3.05
N LEU A 222 -4.51 -9.95 -3.79
CA LEU A 222 -3.07 -9.78 -3.48
C LEU A 222 -2.86 -9.08 -2.14
N VAL A 223 -3.61 -8.00 -1.86
CA VAL A 223 -3.53 -7.31 -0.56
C VAL A 223 -3.91 -8.24 0.59
N LEU A 224 -4.98 -9.05 0.44
CA LEU A 224 -5.41 -10.00 1.47
C LEU A 224 -4.36 -11.08 1.71
N ALA A 225 -3.74 -11.60 0.65
CA ALA A 225 -2.66 -12.59 0.77
C ALA A 225 -1.39 -12.00 1.41
N MET A 226 -1.04 -10.74 1.10
CA MET A 226 0.02 -10.01 1.79
C MET A 226 -0.32 -9.78 3.27
N ALA A 227 -1.51 -9.26 3.56
CA ALA A 227 -1.97 -8.99 4.93
C ALA A 227 -2.08 -10.28 5.77
N GLY A 228 -2.42 -11.40 5.14
CA GLY A 228 -2.51 -12.72 5.77
C GLY A 228 -1.17 -13.41 6.00
N GLY A 229 -0.07 -12.93 5.40
CA GLY A 229 1.27 -13.52 5.49
C GLY A 229 1.59 -14.57 4.43
N GLU A 230 0.65 -14.91 3.55
CA GLU A 230 0.84 -15.91 2.49
C GLU A 230 1.95 -15.53 1.50
N LEU A 231 2.22 -14.23 1.36
CA LEU A 231 3.20 -13.68 0.42
C LEU A 231 4.43 -13.07 1.11
N ASP A 232 4.72 -13.42 2.36
CA ASP A 232 5.87 -12.87 3.10
C ASP A 232 7.21 -13.04 2.35
N ALA A 233 7.40 -14.11 1.59
CA ALA A 233 8.57 -14.32 0.75
C ALA A 233 8.74 -13.27 -0.37
N TRP A 234 7.68 -12.54 -0.70
CA TRP A 234 7.68 -11.45 -1.68
C TRP A 234 7.95 -10.06 -1.06
N SER A 235 8.23 -10.00 0.22
CA SER A 235 8.61 -8.73 0.87
C SER A 235 9.86 -8.13 0.23
N GLY A 236 9.88 -6.82 0.02
CA GLY A 236 10.93 -6.07 -0.69
C GLY A 236 10.80 -6.11 -2.21
N ARG A 237 9.77 -6.72 -2.78
CA ARG A 237 9.64 -7.00 -4.21
C ARG A 237 8.37 -6.38 -4.81
N PHE A 238 8.42 -6.21 -6.13
CA PHE A 238 7.33 -5.69 -6.94
C PHE A 238 6.38 -6.80 -7.38
N VAL A 239 5.09 -6.63 -7.10
CA VAL A 239 3.99 -7.53 -7.49
C VAL A 239 2.98 -6.72 -8.31
N ARG A 240 2.34 -7.34 -9.31
CA ARG A 240 1.41 -6.66 -10.21
C ARG A 240 0.09 -7.42 -10.38
N ALA A 241 -1.01 -6.84 -10.00
CA ALA A 241 -2.34 -7.34 -10.32
C ALA A 241 -2.57 -7.38 -11.84
N GLY A 242 -3.31 -8.38 -12.30
CA GLY A 242 -3.50 -8.65 -13.73
C GLY A 242 -2.39 -9.50 -14.36
N ALA A 243 -1.24 -9.65 -13.70
CA ALA A 243 -0.15 -10.55 -14.11
C ALA A 243 0.13 -11.61 -13.06
N ASP A 244 0.08 -11.22 -11.79
CA ASP A 244 0.37 -12.09 -10.65
C ASP A 244 -0.93 -12.44 -9.92
N THR A 245 -0.99 -13.66 -9.36
CA THR A 245 -2.03 -14.12 -8.44
C THR A 245 -1.40 -14.64 -7.16
N PRO A 246 -2.12 -14.68 -6.02
CA PRO A 246 -1.57 -15.31 -4.81
C PRO A 246 -1.05 -16.73 -5.04
N ALA A 247 -1.72 -17.52 -5.89
CA ALA A 247 -1.31 -18.89 -6.20
C ALA A 247 0.01 -18.94 -6.96
N THR A 248 0.15 -18.18 -8.06
CA THR A 248 1.39 -18.15 -8.87
C THR A 248 2.57 -17.59 -8.08
N LEU A 249 2.33 -16.63 -7.19
CA LEU A 249 3.39 -16.08 -6.34
C LEU A 249 3.84 -17.07 -5.27
N ARG A 250 2.93 -17.83 -4.64
CA ARG A 250 3.30 -18.91 -3.70
C ARG A 250 4.11 -20.01 -4.38
N GLU A 251 3.65 -20.48 -5.55
CA GLU A 251 4.37 -21.46 -6.35
C GLU A 251 5.78 -20.98 -6.66
N ARG A 252 5.93 -19.75 -7.17
CA ARG A 252 7.24 -19.18 -7.49
C ARG A 252 8.15 -19.06 -6.27
N ALA A 253 7.61 -18.67 -5.13
CA ALA A 253 8.37 -18.61 -3.89
C ALA A 253 8.90 -20.00 -3.45
N GLY A 254 8.10 -21.05 -3.65
CA GLY A 254 8.49 -22.43 -3.37
C GLY A 254 9.61 -22.97 -4.27
N LEU A 255 9.71 -22.48 -5.52
CA LEU A 255 10.77 -22.81 -6.46
C LEU A 255 12.09 -22.04 -6.20
N GLY A 256 12.05 -21.04 -5.31
CA GLY A 256 13.16 -20.12 -5.06
C GLY A 256 13.19 -18.95 -6.04
N MET A 257 13.76 -17.85 -5.58
CA MET A 257 13.87 -16.60 -6.35
C MET A 257 15.29 -16.05 -6.22
N ASP A 258 15.80 -15.48 -7.31
CA ASP A 258 17.06 -14.75 -7.27
C ASP A 258 16.96 -13.59 -6.27
N HIS A 259 18.10 -13.25 -5.66
CA HIS A 259 18.18 -12.26 -4.60
C HIS A 259 17.54 -10.92 -4.98
N ASP A 260 17.70 -10.47 -6.21
CA ASP A 260 17.23 -9.19 -6.73
C ASP A 260 16.00 -9.30 -7.66
N ALA A 261 15.42 -10.50 -7.80
CA ALA A 261 14.22 -10.72 -8.62
C ALA A 261 13.09 -9.76 -8.23
N ARG A 262 12.51 -9.06 -9.23
CA ARG A 262 11.42 -8.09 -9.03
C ARG A 262 11.78 -6.91 -8.11
N THR A 263 13.08 -6.54 -8.04
CA THR A 263 13.55 -5.33 -7.37
C THR A 263 14.07 -4.32 -8.39
N LEU A 264 14.00 -3.02 -8.05
CA LEU A 264 14.53 -1.97 -8.92
C LEU A 264 16.07 -1.94 -8.81
N ARG A 265 16.78 -2.24 -9.92
CA ARG A 265 18.24 -2.31 -9.99
C ARG A 265 18.75 -1.66 -11.27
N LEU A 266 20.02 -1.22 -11.25
CA LEU A 266 20.75 -0.93 -12.48
C LEU A 266 20.98 -2.23 -13.25
N ARG A 267 20.80 -2.17 -14.55
CA ARG A 267 21.12 -3.29 -15.43
C ARG A 267 22.57 -3.14 -15.91
N PRO A 268 23.46 -4.08 -15.55
CA PRO A 268 24.82 -4.09 -16.06
C PRO A 268 24.86 -4.18 -17.60
N TRP A 269 25.84 -3.54 -18.23
CA TRP A 269 26.00 -3.64 -19.70
C TRP A 269 26.56 -4.99 -20.16
N GLY A 270 26.99 -5.87 -19.26
CA GLY A 270 27.50 -7.19 -19.59
C GLY A 270 28.41 -7.75 -18.48
N ALA A 271 29.13 -8.82 -18.83
CA ALA A 271 29.94 -9.55 -17.85
C ALA A 271 31.12 -8.74 -17.28
N THR A 272 31.56 -7.71 -17.99
CA THR A 272 32.69 -6.84 -17.61
C THR A 272 32.27 -5.54 -16.93
N ASP A 273 30.97 -5.38 -16.61
CA ASP A 273 30.49 -4.19 -15.90
C ASP A 273 31.01 -4.17 -14.47
N PRO A 274 31.71 -3.09 -14.03
CA PRO A 274 32.24 -3.02 -12.68
C PRO A 274 31.13 -2.84 -11.60
N LEU A 275 29.88 -2.56 -12.01
CA LEU A 275 28.72 -2.39 -11.10
C LEU A 275 27.84 -3.65 -11.00
N ARG A 276 28.39 -4.82 -11.24
CA ARG A 276 27.69 -6.11 -11.13
C ARG A 276 27.34 -6.46 -9.70
#